data_290251bec37d3ef7bc775ec7c1b782ed
#
_entry.id   290251bec37d3ef7bc775ec7c1b782ed
#
_cell.length_a   1.000
_cell.length_b   1.000
_cell.length_c   1.000
_cell.angle_alpha   90.00
_cell.angle_beta   90.00
_cell.angle_gamma   90.00
#
_symmetry.space_group_name_H-M   'P 1'
#
loop_
_entity.id
_entity.type
_entity.pdbx_description
1 polymer ?
#
loop_
_entity_poly.entity_id
_entity_poly.type
_entity_poly.pdbx_seq_one_letter_code
_entity_poly.pdbx_strand_id
1 'polypeptide(L)'
;VTMDSKEFKERFSADIFKPLQDYAQHWYDYSHTVTFHDPLAAATIFNDKICGFEKGNVSIELNDSDTAGLTKWEKNQNGKHEIATTVNKEEFFKKYFSVF
;
A
#
# COMPACT_ATOMS: atom_id res chain seq x y z
N VAL A 1 1.85 3.11 2.99
CA VAL A 1 3.24 3.11 3.52
C VAL A 1 4.14 3.80 2.53
N THR A 2 4.99 4.69 3.01
CA THR A 2 5.92 5.46 2.18
C THR A 2 7.35 5.27 2.64
N MET A 3 8.29 5.43 1.71
CA MET A 3 9.72 5.42 1.93
C MET A 3 10.33 6.63 1.20
N ASP A 4 11.34 7.24 1.78
CA ASP A 4 12.12 8.28 1.11
C ASP A 4 12.84 7.71 -0.13
N SER A 5 12.96 8.50 -1.20
CA SER A 5 13.55 8.05 -2.47
C SER A 5 15.03 7.68 -2.35
N LYS A 6 15.76 8.33 -1.43
CA LYS A 6 17.17 8.00 -1.16
C LYS A 6 17.27 6.64 -0.47
N GLU A 7 16.46 6.41 0.58
CA GLU A 7 16.38 5.10 1.26
C GLU A 7 15.94 4.00 0.27
N PHE A 8 14.99 4.32 -0.62
CA PHE A 8 14.56 3.37 -1.67
C PHE A 8 15.75 2.95 -2.55
N LYS A 9 16.52 3.90 -3.06
CA LYS A 9 17.71 3.61 -3.88
C LYS A 9 18.72 2.71 -3.15
N GLU A 10 18.96 2.99 -1.88
CA GLU A 10 19.91 2.21 -1.06
C GLU A 10 19.42 0.76 -0.85
N ARG A 11 18.13 0.58 -0.56
CA ARG A 11 17.54 -0.75 -0.31
C ARG A 11 17.38 -1.61 -1.56
N PHE A 12 17.16 -0.99 -2.73
CA PHE A 12 17.03 -1.68 -4.02
C PHE A 12 18.35 -1.72 -4.80
N SER A 13 19.48 -1.89 -4.11
CA SER A 13 20.82 -1.84 -4.70
C SER A 13 21.27 -3.14 -5.38
N ALA A 14 20.56 -4.26 -5.18
CA ALA A 14 20.89 -5.53 -5.84
C ALA A 14 20.75 -5.44 -7.37
N ASP A 15 21.62 -6.16 -8.10
CA ASP A 15 21.67 -6.10 -9.58
C ASP A 15 20.33 -6.38 -10.26
N ILE A 16 19.51 -7.26 -9.68
CA ILE A 16 18.17 -7.57 -10.19
C ILE A 16 17.26 -6.34 -10.27
N PHE A 17 17.53 -5.31 -9.46
CA PHE A 17 16.73 -4.08 -9.42
C PHE A 17 17.27 -2.98 -10.33
N LYS A 18 18.38 -3.18 -11.02
CA LYS A 18 18.95 -2.16 -11.90
C LYS A 18 17.96 -1.62 -12.93
N PRO A 19 17.18 -2.44 -13.65
CA PRO A 19 16.16 -1.92 -14.55
C PRO A 19 15.09 -1.07 -13.84
N LEU A 20 14.70 -1.47 -12.62
CA LEU A 20 13.76 -0.71 -11.81
C LEU A 20 14.33 0.65 -11.41
N GLN A 21 15.60 0.70 -11.00
CA GLN A 21 16.29 1.94 -10.64
C GLN A 21 16.42 2.89 -11.85
N ASP A 22 16.75 2.35 -13.02
CA ASP A 22 16.86 3.14 -14.25
C ASP A 22 15.51 3.79 -14.63
N TYR A 23 14.41 3.04 -14.53
CA TYR A 23 13.06 3.57 -14.75
C TYR A 23 12.65 4.58 -13.68
N ALA A 24 12.92 4.30 -12.42
CA ALA A 24 12.54 5.15 -11.31
C ALA A 24 13.31 6.48 -11.28
N GLN A 25 14.43 6.60 -12.01
CA GLN A 25 15.22 7.83 -12.04
C GLN A 25 14.38 9.05 -12.44
N HIS A 26 13.52 8.91 -13.46
CA HIS A 26 12.61 9.98 -13.86
C HIS A 26 11.59 10.34 -12.79
N TRP A 27 11.11 9.35 -12.02
CA TRP A 27 10.19 9.61 -10.91
C TRP A 27 10.83 10.43 -9.80
N TYR A 28 12.11 10.20 -9.50
CA TYR A 28 12.82 10.90 -8.43
C TYR A 28 13.00 12.39 -8.69
N ASP A 29 12.91 12.84 -9.95
CA ASP A 29 12.96 14.25 -10.32
C ASP A 29 11.70 15.01 -9.88
N TYR A 30 10.58 14.29 -9.68
CA TYR A 30 9.28 14.86 -9.31
C TYR A 30 8.80 14.48 -7.92
N SER A 31 9.30 13.40 -7.35
CA SER A 31 8.85 12.90 -6.05
C SER A 31 10.01 12.45 -5.18
N HIS A 32 10.00 12.94 -3.94
CA HIS A 32 10.97 12.52 -2.93
C HIS A 32 10.51 11.32 -2.12
N THR A 33 9.34 10.76 -2.42
CA THR A 33 8.79 9.61 -1.72
C THR A 33 8.27 8.55 -2.68
N VAL A 34 8.46 7.30 -2.31
CA VAL A 34 7.87 6.13 -2.98
C VAL A 34 6.77 5.56 -2.09
N THR A 35 5.58 5.35 -2.64
CA THR A 35 4.45 4.78 -1.91
C THR A 35 4.24 3.32 -2.31
N PHE A 36 4.15 2.46 -1.31
CA PHE A 36 3.96 1.02 -1.47
C PHE A 36 2.47 0.66 -1.35
N HIS A 37 1.68 0.92 -2.39
CA HIS A 37 0.26 0.57 -2.43
C HIS A 37 0.06 -0.92 -2.68
N ASP A 38 0.38 -1.37 -3.88
CA ASP A 38 0.19 -2.76 -4.32
C ASP A 38 1.08 -3.75 -3.55
N PRO A 39 2.37 -3.46 -3.27
CA PRO A 39 3.19 -4.34 -2.46
C PRO A 39 2.65 -4.55 -1.05
N LEU A 40 2.08 -3.50 -0.42
CA LEU A 40 1.44 -3.63 0.89
C LEU A 40 0.21 -4.52 0.82
N ALA A 41 -0.68 -4.29 -0.16
CA ALA A 41 -1.87 -5.11 -0.35
C ALA A 41 -1.50 -6.59 -0.58
N ALA A 42 -0.52 -6.86 -1.44
CA ALA A 42 -0.05 -8.21 -1.70
C ALA A 42 0.58 -8.87 -0.46
N ALA A 43 1.32 -8.11 0.35
CA ALA A 43 1.97 -8.65 1.55
C ALA A 43 0.96 -9.12 2.62
N THR A 44 -0.24 -8.53 2.68
CA THR A 44 -1.29 -8.95 3.63
C THR A 44 -1.83 -10.36 3.35
N ILE A 45 -1.68 -10.87 2.12
CA ILE A 45 -2.06 -12.25 1.77
C ILE A 45 -1.19 -13.26 2.52
N PHE A 46 0.06 -12.91 2.81
CA PHE A 46 1.04 -13.80 3.41
C PHE A 46 1.26 -13.56 4.91
N ASN A 47 0.85 -12.40 5.40
CA ASN A 47 1.02 -12.04 6.82
C ASN A 47 -0.07 -11.05 7.24
N ASP A 48 -1.06 -11.54 7.98
CA ASP A 48 -2.18 -10.77 8.53
C ASP A 48 -1.78 -9.77 9.64
N LYS A 49 -0.55 -9.90 10.20
CA LYS A 49 -0.04 -8.99 11.24
C LYS A 49 0.49 -7.66 10.69
N ILE A 50 0.61 -7.55 9.37
CA ILE A 50 1.05 -6.29 8.72
C ILE A 50 -0.01 -5.21 8.87
N CYS A 51 -1.29 -5.55 8.83
CA CYS A 51 -2.41 -4.62 8.96
C CYS A 51 -3.37 -5.02 10.07
N GLY A 52 -4.00 -4.04 10.70
CA GLY A 52 -5.20 -4.25 11.48
C GLY A 52 -6.44 -4.04 10.60
N PHE A 53 -7.41 -4.95 10.69
CA PHE A 53 -8.60 -4.94 9.84
C PHE A 53 -9.85 -4.67 10.67
N GLU A 54 -10.82 -3.99 10.07
CA GLU A 54 -12.15 -3.78 10.62
C GLU A 54 -13.22 -4.28 9.66
N LYS A 55 -14.28 -4.90 10.24
CA LYS A 55 -15.46 -5.37 9.48
C LYS A 55 -16.46 -4.26 9.25
N GLY A 56 -17.08 -4.28 8.08
CA GLY A 56 -18.12 -3.34 7.72
C GLY A 56 -18.70 -3.59 6.35
N ASN A 57 -19.39 -2.58 5.85
CA ASN A 57 -19.97 -2.59 4.51
C ASN A 57 -19.31 -1.49 3.65
N VAL A 58 -18.88 -1.86 2.47
CA VAL A 58 -18.46 -0.93 1.43
C VAL A 58 -19.63 -0.73 0.47
N SER A 59 -19.93 0.50 0.14
CA SER A 59 -20.91 0.87 -0.89
C SER A 59 -20.34 1.97 -1.79
N ILE A 60 -20.93 2.11 -2.97
CA ILE A 60 -20.55 3.14 -3.93
C ILE A 60 -21.72 4.11 -4.06
N GLU A 61 -21.42 5.41 -4.00
CA GLU A 61 -22.43 6.45 -4.29
C GLU A 61 -22.77 6.45 -5.79
N LEU A 62 -24.04 6.29 -6.10
CA LEU A 62 -24.51 6.25 -7.49
C LEU A 62 -25.54 7.31 -7.81
N ASN A 63 -26.16 7.93 -6.81
CA ASN A 63 -27.31 8.80 -6.99
C ASN A 63 -26.99 10.29 -6.95
N ASP A 64 -25.90 10.69 -6.33
CA ASP A 64 -25.43 12.06 -6.26
C ASP A 64 -24.41 12.31 -7.37
N SER A 65 -24.72 13.22 -8.30
CA SER A 65 -23.85 13.52 -9.44
C SER A 65 -22.48 14.06 -9.05
N ASP A 66 -22.39 14.78 -7.94
CA ASP A 66 -21.17 15.45 -7.51
C ASP A 66 -20.21 14.47 -6.82
N THR A 67 -20.73 13.40 -6.27
CA THR A 67 -19.97 12.37 -5.56
C THR A 67 -20.11 10.97 -6.16
N ALA A 68 -20.64 10.87 -7.39
CA ALA A 68 -20.78 9.61 -8.09
C ALA A 68 -19.43 8.85 -8.18
N GLY A 69 -19.43 7.59 -7.79
CA GLY A 69 -18.24 6.76 -7.72
C GLY A 69 -17.48 6.81 -6.38
N LEU A 70 -17.89 7.70 -5.45
CA LEU A 70 -17.28 7.75 -4.12
C LEU A 70 -17.52 6.44 -3.37
N THR A 71 -16.44 5.84 -2.87
CA THR A 71 -16.50 4.67 -1.98
C THR A 71 -16.84 5.11 -0.56
N LYS A 72 -17.92 4.56 0.00
CA LYS A 72 -18.37 4.79 1.37
C LYS A 72 -18.09 3.56 2.22
N TRP A 73 -17.64 3.79 3.44
CA TRP A 73 -17.42 2.76 4.45
C TRP A 73 -18.33 2.97 5.65
N GLU A 74 -18.98 1.89 6.08
CA GLU A 74 -19.77 1.83 7.29
C GLU A 74 -19.31 0.66 8.16
N LYS A 75 -18.78 0.98 9.35
CA LYS A 75 -18.32 -0.03 10.29
C LYS A 75 -19.51 -0.87 10.79
N ASN A 76 -19.42 -2.19 10.62
CA ASN A 76 -20.45 -3.14 11.02
C ASN A 76 -19.80 -4.50 11.33
N GLN A 77 -19.94 -4.98 12.55
CA GLN A 77 -19.38 -6.27 13.00
C GLN A 77 -19.87 -7.46 12.16
N ASN A 78 -21.08 -7.37 11.59
CA ASN A 78 -21.67 -8.38 10.70
C ASN A 78 -21.51 -8.01 9.22
N GLY A 79 -20.71 -7.02 8.90
CA GLY A 79 -20.44 -6.56 7.53
C GLY A 79 -19.75 -7.65 6.68
N LYS A 80 -19.94 -7.53 5.37
CA LYS A 80 -19.42 -8.50 4.38
C LYS A 80 -17.98 -8.23 3.96
N HIS A 81 -17.45 -7.05 4.31
CA HIS A 81 -16.13 -6.60 3.88
C HIS A 81 -15.22 -6.39 5.08
N GLU A 82 -13.92 -6.47 4.84
CA GLU A 82 -12.89 -6.04 5.77
C GLU A 82 -12.00 -5.01 5.09
N ILE A 83 -11.69 -3.93 5.80
CA ILE A 83 -10.71 -2.94 5.33
C ILE A 83 -9.55 -2.84 6.30
N ALA A 84 -8.35 -2.58 5.78
CA ALA A 84 -7.20 -2.27 6.61
C ALA A 84 -7.34 -0.83 7.14
N THR A 85 -7.32 -0.69 8.47
CA THR A 85 -7.44 0.61 9.15
C THR A 85 -6.13 1.04 9.82
N THR A 86 -5.24 0.11 10.08
CA THR A 86 -3.91 0.36 10.61
C THR A 86 -2.86 -0.45 9.87
N VAL A 87 -1.60 0.02 9.89
CA VAL A 87 -0.49 -0.68 9.28
C VAL A 87 0.74 -0.68 10.20
N ASN A 88 1.38 -1.83 10.32
CA ASN A 88 2.70 -1.98 10.92
C ASN A 88 3.77 -1.83 9.83
N LYS A 89 4.27 -0.60 9.66
CA LYS A 89 5.27 -0.24 8.65
C LYS A 89 6.57 -1.05 8.79
N GLU A 90 7.01 -1.27 10.02
CA GLU A 90 8.27 -1.99 10.29
C GLU A 90 8.14 -3.45 9.89
N GLU A 91 7.06 -4.13 10.29
CA GLU A 91 6.80 -5.52 9.93
C GLU A 91 6.61 -5.68 8.42
N PHE A 92 5.93 -4.75 7.76
CA PHE A 92 5.82 -4.73 6.31
C PHE A 92 7.19 -4.68 5.64
N PHE A 93 8.03 -3.72 5.96
CA PHE A 93 9.34 -3.59 5.32
C PHE A 93 10.28 -4.75 5.66
N LYS A 94 10.25 -5.23 6.91
CA LYS A 94 11.01 -6.43 7.30
C LYS A 94 10.63 -7.61 6.42
N LYS A 95 9.33 -7.87 6.23
CA LYS A 95 8.85 -8.98 5.40
C LYS A 95 9.15 -8.74 3.92
N TYR A 96 8.87 -7.55 3.43
CA TYR A 96 9.07 -7.19 2.02
C TYR A 96 10.52 -7.36 1.59
N PHE A 97 11.47 -6.81 2.34
CA PHE A 97 12.91 -6.91 2.02
C PHE A 97 13.55 -8.25 2.41
N SER A 98 12.85 -9.14 3.09
CA SER A 98 13.39 -10.47 3.43
C SER A 98 13.45 -11.45 2.25
N VAL A 99 12.87 -11.08 1.11
CA VAL A 99 12.79 -11.94 -0.08
C VAL A 99 13.80 -11.58 -1.17
N PHE A 100 14.64 -10.55 -0.89
CA PHE A 100 15.67 -10.07 -1.82
C PHE A 100 17.08 -10.23 -1.27
#